data_7fe97c283fcdcd0e2872c987cba65938
#
_entry.id   7fe97c283fcdcd0e2872c987cba65938
#
_cell.length_a   1.000
_cell.length_b   1.000
_cell.length_c   1.000
_cell.angle_alpha   90.00
_cell.angle_beta   90.00
_cell.angle_gamma   90.00
#
_symmetry.space_group_name_H-M   'P 1'
#
loop_
_entity.id
_entity.type
_entity.pdbx_description
1 polymer ?
#
loop_
_entity_poly.entity_id
_entity_poly.type
_entity_poly.pdbx_seq_one_letter_code
_entity_poly.pdbx_strand_id
1 'polypeptide(L)'
;IGVELAEAFQRKGKEVVLIDVVDTCLAGYYDRDLSDLMAKNLEDNGIKLAFGETVKEVAGDGKVEKIITDKNEYDVDMVILAVGFRPNTAFAGEGIERFRNGAFLVNKRQETSIPGVYAIGDCATIYDNATGDTSYIALASNAVRTGIVAAHNICGTDLEGIGVQGSNGISIYGLNLVSTGLTLEK
;
A
#
# COMPACT_ATOMS: atom_id res chain seq x y z
N ILE A 1 -3.61 -2.29 5.31
CA ILE A 1 -3.24 -1.83 6.68
C ILE A 1 -4.46 -1.22 7.39
N GLY A 2 -5.10 -0.15 6.87
CA GLY A 2 -6.20 0.53 7.57
C GLY A 2 -7.35 -0.39 7.96
N VAL A 3 -7.85 -1.19 7.04
CA VAL A 3 -8.92 -2.18 7.26
C VAL A 3 -8.53 -3.24 8.29
N GLU A 4 -7.29 -3.74 8.24
CA GLU A 4 -6.77 -4.75 9.19
C GLU A 4 -6.66 -4.18 10.61
N LEU A 5 -6.20 -2.93 10.74
CA LEU A 5 -6.15 -2.25 12.03
C LEU A 5 -7.55 -1.96 12.56
N ALA A 6 -8.49 -1.58 11.69
CA ALA A 6 -9.89 -1.38 12.07
C ALA A 6 -10.50 -2.65 12.69
N GLU A 7 -10.32 -3.81 12.05
CA GLU A 7 -10.71 -5.10 12.63
C GLU A 7 -10.03 -5.37 13.97
N ALA A 8 -8.70 -5.17 14.04
CA ALA A 8 -7.92 -5.49 15.23
C ALA A 8 -8.35 -4.64 16.46
N PHE A 9 -8.64 -3.36 16.26
CA PHE A 9 -9.13 -2.48 17.33
C PHE A 9 -10.58 -2.80 17.72
N GLN A 10 -11.47 -3.04 16.75
CA GLN A 10 -12.85 -3.41 17.01
C GLN A 10 -12.92 -4.72 17.80
N ARG A 11 -12.14 -5.73 17.45
CA ARG A 11 -12.03 -7.00 18.22
C ARG A 11 -11.52 -6.81 19.66
N LYS A 12 -10.88 -5.68 19.95
CA LYS A 12 -10.48 -5.26 21.32
C LYS A 12 -11.55 -4.42 22.01
N GLY A 13 -12.77 -4.35 21.45
CA GLY A 13 -13.90 -3.62 22.02
C GLY A 13 -13.78 -2.11 21.86
N LYS A 14 -13.01 -1.61 20.90
CA LYS A 14 -12.94 -0.18 20.58
C LYS A 14 -14.00 0.17 19.54
N GLU A 15 -14.59 1.35 19.68
CA GLU A 15 -15.37 1.96 18.61
C GLU A 15 -14.42 2.45 17.51
N VAL A 16 -14.72 2.09 16.27
CA VAL A 16 -13.85 2.39 15.13
C VAL A 16 -14.64 3.07 14.04
N VAL A 17 -14.09 4.18 13.54
CA VAL A 17 -14.55 4.85 12.32
C VAL A 17 -13.45 4.74 11.28
N LEU A 18 -13.76 4.18 10.13
CA LEU A 18 -12.86 4.11 8.97
C LEU A 18 -13.23 5.22 7.98
N ILE A 19 -12.34 6.19 7.83
CA ILE A 19 -12.55 7.37 6.98
C ILE A 19 -11.66 7.25 5.73
N ASP A 20 -12.24 7.45 4.54
CA ASP A 20 -11.49 7.52 3.30
C ASP A 20 -12.12 8.54 2.34
N VAL A 21 -11.29 9.16 1.49
CA VAL A 21 -11.74 10.09 0.43
C VAL A 21 -12.44 9.37 -0.71
N VAL A 22 -12.14 8.10 -0.93
CA VAL A 22 -12.84 7.25 -1.90
C VAL A 22 -14.14 6.70 -1.29
N ASP A 23 -15.03 6.26 -2.13
CA ASP A 23 -16.39 5.82 -1.75
C ASP A 23 -16.48 4.32 -1.41
N THR A 24 -15.36 3.63 -1.29
CA THR A 24 -15.25 2.23 -0.88
C THR A 24 -13.88 1.94 -0.26
N CYS A 25 -13.67 0.75 0.28
CA CYS A 25 -12.36 0.32 0.80
C CYS A 25 -11.63 -0.56 -0.21
N LEU A 26 -10.30 -0.63 -0.09
CA LEU A 26 -9.43 -1.52 -0.88
C LEU A 26 -9.48 -1.33 -2.40
N ALA A 27 -10.00 -0.20 -2.89
CA ALA A 27 -10.19 0.10 -4.32
C ALA A 27 -8.90 0.00 -5.18
N GLY A 28 -7.72 0.10 -4.58
CA GLY A 28 -6.44 -0.08 -5.28
C GLY A 28 -6.07 -1.54 -5.58
N TYR A 29 -6.79 -2.51 -5.00
CA TYR A 29 -6.45 -3.94 -5.04
C TYR A 29 -7.55 -4.82 -5.62
N TYR A 30 -8.82 -4.42 -5.51
CA TYR A 30 -9.99 -5.21 -5.89
C TYR A 30 -10.96 -4.40 -6.72
N ASP A 31 -11.71 -5.07 -7.58
CA ASP A 31 -12.83 -4.48 -8.31
C ASP A 31 -13.97 -4.09 -7.35
N ARG A 32 -14.85 -3.23 -7.81
CA ARG A 32 -15.87 -2.57 -6.99
C ARG A 32 -16.76 -3.55 -6.22
N ASP A 33 -17.22 -4.61 -6.84
CA ASP A 33 -18.09 -5.61 -6.24
C ASP A 33 -17.44 -6.33 -5.04
N LEU A 34 -16.14 -6.62 -5.11
CA LEU A 34 -15.38 -7.21 -4.00
C LEU A 34 -15.09 -6.17 -2.90
N SER A 35 -14.81 -4.94 -3.28
CA SER A 35 -14.63 -3.83 -2.34
C SER A 35 -15.90 -3.53 -1.56
N ASP A 36 -17.07 -3.53 -2.21
CA ASP A 36 -18.37 -3.33 -1.58
C ASP A 36 -18.74 -4.51 -0.66
N LEU A 37 -18.37 -5.75 -1.05
CA LEU A 37 -18.53 -6.91 -0.17
C LEU A 37 -17.71 -6.77 1.12
N MET A 38 -16.48 -6.26 1.02
CA MET A 38 -15.65 -5.98 2.19
C MET A 38 -16.22 -4.84 3.03
N ALA A 39 -16.68 -3.76 2.43
CA ALA A 39 -17.32 -2.65 3.12
C ALA A 39 -18.52 -3.14 3.95
N LYS A 40 -19.40 -3.92 3.31
CA LYS A 40 -20.53 -4.52 4.02
C LYS A 40 -20.09 -5.42 5.18
N ASN A 41 -19.05 -6.25 5.00
CA ASN A 41 -18.52 -7.10 6.06
C ASN A 41 -18.00 -6.30 7.25
N LEU A 42 -17.37 -5.15 7.02
CA LEU A 42 -16.92 -4.24 8.07
C LEU A 42 -18.10 -3.65 8.85
N GLU A 43 -19.13 -3.16 8.16
CA GLU A 43 -20.35 -2.61 8.78
C GLU A 43 -21.11 -3.67 9.60
N ASP A 44 -21.29 -4.88 9.04
CA ASP A 44 -21.96 -6.00 9.72
C ASP A 44 -21.23 -6.40 11.02
N ASN A 45 -19.94 -6.08 11.15
CA ASN A 45 -19.12 -6.30 12.34
C ASN A 45 -18.95 -5.03 13.20
N GLY A 46 -19.70 -3.96 12.95
CA GLY A 46 -19.79 -2.80 13.80
C GLY A 46 -18.73 -1.73 13.59
N ILE A 47 -18.02 -1.74 12.46
CA ILE A 47 -17.14 -0.64 12.06
C ILE A 47 -17.97 0.42 11.34
N LYS A 48 -17.89 1.66 11.80
CA LYS A 48 -18.53 2.79 11.14
C LYS A 48 -17.69 3.20 9.92
N LEU A 49 -18.32 3.24 8.76
CA LEU A 49 -17.68 3.69 7.51
C LEU A 49 -18.04 5.15 7.22
N ALA A 50 -17.03 5.95 6.94
CA ALA A 50 -17.13 7.36 6.55
C ALA A 50 -16.40 7.56 5.23
N PHE A 51 -16.90 6.89 4.18
CA PHE A 51 -16.33 6.96 2.83
C PHE A 51 -16.79 8.21 2.08
N GLY A 52 -15.95 8.67 1.15
CA GLY A 52 -16.14 9.92 0.42
C GLY A 52 -16.01 11.15 1.33
N GLU A 53 -15.32 11.05 2.46
CA GLU A 53 -15.05 12.17 3.36
C GLU A 53 -13.56 12.52 3.36
N THR A 54 -13.27 13.81 3.31
CA THR A 54 -11.90 14.33 3.38
C THR A 54 -11.61 14.88 4.75
N VAL A 55 -10.64 14.33 5.47
CA VAL A 55 -10.17 14.87 6.74
C VAL A 55 -9.56 16.25 6.50
N LYS A 56 -10.05 17.26 7.22
CA LYS A 56 -9.59 18.65 7.19
C LYS A 56 -8.70 18.99 8.36
N GLU A 57 -9.02 18.44 9.53
CA GLU A 57 -8.32 18.80 10.77
C GLU A 57 -8.33 17.64 11.75
N VAL A 58 -7.24 17.53 12.51
CA VAL A 58 -7.10 16.71 13.71
C VAL A 58 -6.98 17.67 14.88
N ALA A 59 -8.04 17.81 15.68
CA ALA A 59 -8.15 18.80 16.73
C ALA A 59 -7.94 18.20 18.12
N GLY A 60 -7.49 19.03 19.07
CA GLY A 60 -7.33 18.68 20.48
C GLY A 60 -6.31 19.59 21.18
N ASP A 61 -6.31 19.59 22.51
CA ASP A 61 -5.36 20.35 23.34
C ASP A 61 -4.41 19.37 24.06
N GLY A 62 -3.19 19.27 23.55
CA GLY A 62 -2.13 18.36 24.05
C GLY A 62 -2.35 16.87 23.71
N LYS A 63 -3.55 16.47 23.36
CA LYS A 63 -3.92 15.14 22.82
C LYS A 63 -4.98 15.28 21.75
N VAL A 64 -5.14 14.25 20.92
CA VAL A 64 -6.24 14.24 19.95
C VAL A 64 -7.58 14.09 20.69
N GLU A 65 -8.58 14.84 20.26
CA GLU A 65 -9.94 14.81 20.81
C GLU A 65 -10.98 14.67 19.69
N LYS A 66 -10.69 15.16 18.48
CA LYS A 66 -11.66 15.20 17.40
C LYS A 66 -11.01 15.09 16.03
N ILE A 67 -11.70 14.47 15.08
CA ILE A 67 -11.46 14.56 13.64
C ILE A 67 -12.57 15.38 13.00
N ILE A 68 -12.20 16.36 12.19
CA ILE A 68 -13.11 17.18 11.40
C ILE A 68 -12.89 16.84 9.92
N THR A 69 -13.97 16.41 9.27
CA THR A 69 -13.98 16.18 7.82
C THR A 69 -14.71 17.31 7.10
N ASP A 70 -14.81 17.24 5.78
CA ASP A 70 -15.65 18.14 4.98
C ASP A 70 -17.16 17.92 5.15
N LYS A 71 -17.58 16.85 5.86
CA LYS A 71 -18.99 16.49 6.04
C LYS A 71 -19.42 16.32 7.49
N ASN A 72 -18.53 15.81 8.35
CA ASN A 72 -18.85 15.41 9.71
C ASN A 72 -17.72 15.73 10.71
N GLU A 73 -18.05 15.60 12.00
CA GLU A 73 -17.10 15.62 13.11
C GLU A 73 -17.19 14.30 13.88
N TYR A 74 -16.05 13.80 14.36
CA TYR A 74 -15.94 12.56 15.13
C TYR A 74 -15.10 12.80 16.38
N ASP A 75 -15.68 12.59 17.57
CA ASP A 75 -14.92 12.58 18.81
C ASP A 75 -14.07 11.31 18.88
N VAL A 76 -12.78 11.44 19.16
CA VAL A 76 -11.81 10.33 19.09
C VAL A 76 -10.74 10.45 20.17
N ASP A 77 -10.26 9.31 20.66
CA ASP A 77 -9.11 9.22 21.58
C ASP A 77 -7.80 8.87 20.85
N MET A 78 -7.90 8.37 19.62
CA MET A 78 -6.75 7.97 18.82
C MET A 78 -7.05 8.16 17.32
N VAL A 79 -6.04 8.56 16.57
CA VAL A 79 -6.06 8.62 15.11
C VAL A 79 -4.93 7.78 14.54
N ILE A 80 -5.27 6.94 13.57
CA ILE A 80 -4.29 6.12 12.86
C ILE A 80 -4.28 6.54 11.39
N LEU A 81 -3.13 6.98 10.92
CA LEU A 81 -2.93 7.37 9.53
C LEU A 81 -2.51 6.15 8.71
N ALA A 82 -3.39 5.70 7.82
CA ALA A 82 -3.15 4.60 6.88
C ALA A 82 -3.36 5.05 5.43
N VAL A 83 -2.89 6.25 5.10
CA VAL A 83 -3.11 6.95 3.83
C VAL A 83 -2.10 6.61 2.73
N GLY A 84 -1.48 5.45 2.85
CA GLY A 84 -0.45 4.98 1.92
C GLY A 84 0.95 5.47 2.27
N PHE A 85 1.89 5.27 1.34
CA PHE A 85 3.30 5.57 1.54
C PHE A 85 3.93 6.00 0.20
N ARG A 86 5.11 6.61 0.31
CA ARG A 86 5.94 7.00 -0.83
C ARG A 86 7.35 6.46 -0.66
N PRO A 87 8.05 6.11 -1.76
CA PRO A 87 9.45 5.72 -1.69
C PRO A 87 10.29 6.82 -1.06
N ASN A 88 11.11 6.47 -0.07
CA ASN A 88 12.06 7.41 0.52
C ASN A 88 13.38 7.33 -0.27
N THR A 89 13.52 8.16 -1.29
CA THR A 89 14.67 8.16 -2.22
C THR A 89 15.42 9.50 -2.25
N ALA A 90 15.01 10.50 -1.45
CA ALA A 90 15.62 11.82 -1.45
C ALA A 90 17.10 11.83 -1.04
N PHE A 91 17.53 10.84 -0.25
CA PHE A 91 18.91 10.72 0.24
C PHE A 91 19.94 10.45 -0.88
N ALA A 92 19.52 9.88 -2.01
CA ALA A 92 20.44 9.48 -3.09
C ALA A 92 20.79 10.62 -4.08
N GLY A 93 20.31 11.83 -3.84
CA GLY A 93 20.62 12.99 -4.69
C GLY A 93 20.02 12.88 -6.11
N GLU A 94 20.59 13.70 -7.00
CA GLU A 94 20.21 13.74 -8.43
C GLU A 94 21.08 12.76 -9.24
N GLY A 95 20.60 12.38 -10.45
CA GLY A 95 21.35 11.56 -11.40
C GLY A 95 20.93 10.09 -11.48
N ILE A 96 20.19 9.56 -10.52
CA ILE A 96 19.56 8.24 -10.63
C ILE A 96 18.15 8.40 -11.20
N GLU A 97 17.83 7.68 -12.26
CA GLU A 97 16.50 7.70 -12.86
C GLU A 97 15.44 7.19 -11.88
N ARG A 98 14.28 7.88 -11.89
CA ARG A 98 13.17 7.57 -11.00
C ARG A 98 11.87 7.35 -11.75
N PHE A 99 11.06 6.46 -11.20
CA PHE A 99 9.70 6.23 -11.64
C PHE A 99 8.80 7.41 -11.23
N ARG A 100 7.60 7.51 -11.81
CA ARG A 100 6.63 8.62 -11.58
C ARG A 100 6.30 8.92 -10.12
N ASN A 101 6.44 7.94 -9.22
CA ASN A 101 6.20 8.10 -7.79
C ASN A 101 7.47 8.37 -6.97
N GLY A 102 8.62 8.49 -7.62
CA GLY A 102 9.92 8.73 -7.01
C GLY A 102 10.75 7.49 -6.68
N ALA A 103 10.24 6.27 -6.90
CA ALA A 103 11.04 5.04 -6.74
C ALA A 103 12.19 5.01 -7.75
N PHE A 104 13.31 4.40 -7.37
CA PHE A 104 14.43 4.19 -8.30
C PHE A 104 14.01 3.24 -9.41
N LEU A 105 14.21 3.65 -10.65
CA LEU A 105 14.09 2.75 -11.80
C LEU A 105 15.24 1.76 -11.80
N VAL A 106 14.91 0.48 -11.90
CA VAL A 106 15.89 -0.61 -11.98
C VAL A 106 15.54 -1.57 -13.11
N ASN A 107 16.56 -2.21 -13.64
CA ASN A 107 16.40 -3.31 -14.59
C ASN A 107 16.09 -4.64 -13.85
N LYS A 108 15.96 -5.76 -14.59
CA LYS A 108 15.69 -7.08 -14.00
C LYS A 108 16.83 -7.62 -13.11
N ARG A 109 18.02 -7.00 -13.16
CA ARG A 109 19.15 -7.31 -12.27
C ARG A 109 19.17 -6.46 -11.00
N GLN A 110 18.19 -5.59 -10.81
CA GLN A 110 18.08 -4.58 -9.76
C GLN A 110 19.16 -3.49 -9.84
N GLU A 111 19.78 -3.30 -11.01
CA GLU A 111 20.72 -2.22 -11.25
C GLU A 111 19.98 -0.96 -11.70
N THR A 112 20.39 0.18 -11.17
CA THR A 112 19.85 1.50 -11.51
C THR A 112 20.40 2.02 -12.84
N SER A 113 20.07 3.26 -13.21
CA SER A 113 20.68 3.95 -14.37
C SER A 113 22.18 4.23 -14.20
N ILE A 114 22.73 4.07 -12.99
CA ILE A 114 24.17 4.23 -12.72
C ILE A 114 24.80 2.85 -12.58
N PRO A 115 25.76 2.48 -13.44
CA PRO A 115 26.44 1.18 -13.39
C PRO A 115 27.03 0.89 -12.00
N GLY A 116 26.81 -0.34 -11.50
CA GLY A 116 27.28 -0.78 -10.18
C GLY A 116 26.48 -0.25 -9.00
N VAL A 117 25.42 0.53 -9.24
CA VAL A 117 24.50 1.01 -8.21
C VAL A 117 23.18 0.24 -8.29
N TYR A 118 22.81 -0.41 -7.19
CA TYR A 118 21.64 -1.27 -7.11
C TYR A 118 20.59 -0.65 -6.17
N ALA A 119 19.30 -0.88 -6.46
CA ALA A 119 18.21 -0.52 -5.58
C ALA A 119 17.22 -1.66 -5.45
N ILE A 120 16.71 -1.88 -4.22
CA ILE A 120 15.87 -3.03 -3.86
C ILE A 120 14.73 -2.60 -2.92
N GLY A 121 13.74 -3.47 -2.77
CA GLY A 121 12.65 -3.28 -1.81
C GLY A 121 11.73 -2.12 -2.17
N ASP A 122 11.14 -1.50 -1.15
CA ASP A 122 10.08 -0.50 -1.31
C ASP A 122 10.56 0.84 -1.88
N CYS A 123 11.85 1.03 -2.09
CA CYS A 123 12.37 2.23 -2.76
C CYS A 123 12.66 2.03 -4.26
N ALA A 124 12.48 0.80 -4.79
CA ALA A 124 12.78 0.45 -6.18
C ALA A 124 11.54 -0.05 -6.93
N THR A 125 11.60 0.05 -8.26
CA THR A 125 10.62 -0.57 -9.14
C THR A 125 10.86 -2.08 -9.28
N ILE A 126 9.90 -2.78 -9.88
CA ILE A 126 10.01 -4.20 -10.22
C ILE A 126 9.33 -4.46 -11.56
N TYR A 127 9.76 -5.53 -12.25
CA TYR A 127 9.10 -5.95 -13.48
C TYR A 127 7.79 -6.67 -13.15
N ASP A 128 6.68 -6.15 -13.70
CA ASP A 128 5.33 -6.70 -13.54
C ASP A 128 4.98 -7.58 -14.74
N ASN A 129 4.84 -8.87 -14.50
CA ASN A 129 4.49 -9.85 -15.53
C ASN A 129 3.05 -9.71 -16.04
N ALA A 130 2.17 -9.07 -15.27
CA ALA A 130 0.78 -8.87 -15.69
C ALA A 130 0.66 -7.77 -16.74
N THR A 131 1.46 -6.72 -16.63
CA THR A 131 1.50 -5.61 -17.60
C THR A 131 2.58 -5.78 -18.66
N GLY A 132 3.59 -6.62 -18.40
CA GLY A 132 4.78 -6.77 -19.25
C GLY A 132 5.73 -5.57 -19.19
N ASP A 133 5.64 -4.76 -18.14
CA ASP A 133 6.39 -3.51 -17.99
C ASP A 133 6.89 -3.30 -16.55
N THR A 134 7.67 -2.23 -16.36
CA THR A 134 8.16 -1.82 -15.04
C THR A 134 7.03 -1.17 -14.23
N SER A 135 6.87 -1.61 -13.00
CA SER A 135 5.84 -1.12 -12.08
C SER A 135 6.40 -0.87 -10.68
N TYR A 136 5.59 -0.28 -9.81
CA TYR A 136 5.90 -0.12 -8.40
C TYR A 136 4.94 -0.97 -7.56
N ILE A 137 5.47 -2.06 -7.00
CA ILE A 137 4.71 -3.05 -6.22
C ILE A 137 5.48 -3.33 -4.93
N ALA A 138 5.25 -2.51 -3.91
CA ALA A 138 5.92 -2.59 -2.62
C ALA A 138 5.28 -3.67 -1.74
N LEU A 139 5.93 -4.82 -1.69
CA LEU A 139 5.55 -5.98 -0.88
C LEU A 139 6.80 -6.58 -0.23
N ALA A 140 6.70 -7.03 1.01
CA ALA A 140 7.80 -7.64 1.75
C ALA A 140 8.44 -8.83 0.99
N SER A 141 7.62 -9.66 0.34
CA SER A 141 8.10 -10.78 -0.48
C SER A 141 8.92 -10.31 -1.70
N ASN A 142 8.54 -9.18 -2.29
CA ASN A 142 9.29 -8.57 -3.38
C ASN A 142 10.61 -7.96 -2.90
N ALA A 143 10.60 -7.32 -1.71
CA ALA A 143 11.81 -6.78 -1.12
C ALA A 143 12.88 -7.88 -0.89
N VAL A 144 12.47 -9.03 -0.36
CA VAL A 144 13.37 -10.19 -0.19
C VAL A 144 13.90 -10.69 -1.54
N ARG A 145 13.03 -10.88 -2.53
CA ARG A 145 13.43 -11.39 -3.86
C ARG A 145 14.37 -10.43 -4.58
N THR A 146 14.09 -9.14 -4.57
CA THR A 146 14.97 -8.13 -5.20
C THR A 146 16.32 -8.04 -4.49
N GLY A 147 16.34 -8.20 -3.15
CA GLY A 147 17.58 -8.30 -2.37
C GLY A 147 18.45 -9.48 -2.79
N ILE A 148 17.87 -10.66 -2.99
CA ILE A 148 18.58 -11.85 -3.47
C ILE A 148 19.16 -11.60 -4.87
N VAL A 149 18.37 -11.07 -5.81
CA VAL A 149 18.82 -10.77 -7.17
C VAL A 149 19.98 -9.78 -7.16
N ALA A 150 19.88 -8.68 -6.42
CA ALA A 150 20.95 -7.69 -6.32
C ALA A 150 22.23 -8.29 -5.71
N ALA A 151 22.10 -9.08 -4.63
CA ALA A 151 23.25 -9.71 -3.99
C ALA A 151 24.02 -10.62 -4.94
N HIS A 152 23.33 -11.44 -5.74
CA HIS A 152 23.95 -12.27 -6.77
C HIS A 152 24.72 -11.43 -7.78
N ASN A 153 24.12 -10.36 -8.31
CA ASN A 153 24.75 -9.52 -9.31
C ASN A 153 25.97 -8.75 -8.75
N ILE A 154 25.88 -8.26 -7.52
CA ILE A 154 27.00 -7.62 -6.81
C ILE A 154 28.18 -8.60 -6.65
N CYS A 155 27.90 -9.89 -6.43
CA CYS A 155 28.90 -10.94 -6.33
C CYS A 155 29.37 -11.50 -7.69
N GLY A 156 28.93 -10.92 -8.80
CA GLY A 156 29.35 -11.33 -10.14
C GLY A 156 28.58 -12.51 -10.74
N THR A 157 27.48 -12.94 -10.11
CA THR A 157 26.57 -13.94 -10.67
C THR A 157 25.52 -13.23 -11.52
N ASP A 158 25.49 -13.44 -12.82
CA ASP A 158 24.50 -12.84 -13.71
C ASP A 158 23.12 -13.47 -13.49
N LEU A 159 22.29 -12.82 -12.66
CA LEU A 159 20.94 -13.28 -12.29
C LEU A 159 19.90 -12.23 -12.64
N GLU A 160 18.92 -12.60 -13.44
CA GLU A 160 17.74 -11.78 -13.69
C GLU A 160 16.56 -12.21 -12.82
N GLY A 161 15.84 -11.23 -12.27
CA GLY A 161 14.57 -11.45 -11.60
C GLY A 161 13.49 -11.90 -12.59
N ILE A 162 12.67 -12.86 -12.18
CA ILE A 162 11.59 -13.42 -13.02
C ILE A 162 10.36 -12.49 -13.10
N GLY A 163 10.39 -11.35 -12.42
CA GLY A 163 9.24 -10.47 -12.28
C GLY A 163 8.22 -10.96 -11.24
N VAL A 164 7.12 -10.22 -11.12
CA VAL A 164 6.03 -10.48 -10.17
C VAL A 164 4.67 -10.27 -10.84
N GLN A 165 3.60 -10.65 -10.19
CA GLN A 165 2.23 -10.46 -10.69
C GLN A 165 1.35 -9.62 -9.74
N GLY A 166 1.91 -9.01 -8.70
CA GLY A 166 1.16 -8.16 -7.78
C GLY A 166 0.08 -8.90 -7.00
N SER A 167 0.37 -10.15 -6.57
CA SER A 167 -0.61 -10.94 -5.82
C SER A 167 -0.80 -10.39 -4.42
N ASN A 168 -2.04 -10.25 -4.00
CA ASN A 168 -2.46 -9.76 -2.69
C ASN A 168 -3.50 -10.69 -2.07
N GLY A 169 -3.53 -10.75 -0.75
CA GLY A 169 -4.57 -11.46 -0.01
C GLY A 169 -4.86 -10.75 1.30
N ILE A 170 -6.13 -10.69 1.68
CA ILE A 170 -6.59 -10.12 2.95
C ILE A 170 -7.68 -11.02 3.54
N SER A 171 -7.69 -11.14 4.87
CA SER A 171 -8.72 -11.86 5.61
C SER A 171 -9.25 -10.96 6.73
N ILE A 172 -10.53 -10.60 6.67
CA ILE A 172 -11.18 -9.70 7.62
C ILE A 172 -12.50 -10.33 8.06
N TYR A 173 -12.69 -10.55 9.36
CA TYR A 173 -13.86 -11.22 9.95
C TYR A 173 -14.27 -12.52 9.22
N GLY A 174 -13.28 -13.27 8.72
CA GLY A 174 -13.52 -14.52 7.99
C GLY A 174 -13.84 -14.34 6.51
N LEU A 175 -14.02 -13.14 6.00
CA LEU A 175 -14.07 -12.86 4.57
C LEU A 175 -12.64 -12.84 4.01
N ASN A 176 -12.35 -13.75 3.07
CA ASN A 176 -11.07 -13.86 2.42
C ASN A 176 -11.16 -13.34 0.98
N LEU A 177 -10.39 -12.31 0.67
CA LEU A 177 -10.25 -11.80 -0.68
C LEU A 177 -8.82 -12.01 -1.17
N VAL A 178 -8.67 -12.46 -2.41
CA VAL A 178 -7.37 -12.67 -3.06
C VAL A 178 -7.42 -12.07 -4.46
N SER A 179 -6.36 -11.38 -4.84
CA SER A 179 -6.18 -10.90 -6.21
C SER A 179 -4.79 -11.21 -6.74
N THR A 180 -4.67 -11.35 -8.05
CA THR A 180 -3.38 -11.48 -8.74
C THR A 180 -3.51 -10.91 -10.15
N GLY A 181 -2.48 -10.21 -10.60
CA GLY A 181 -2.47 -9.58 -11.91
C GLY A 181 -3.33 -8.31 -11.98
N LEU A 182 -4.13 -8.19 -13.03
CA LEU A 182 -4.95 -7.01 -13.32
C LEU A 182 -6.36 -7.14 -12.74
N THR A 183 -6.94 -5.99 -12.39
CA THR A 183 -8.38 -5.84 -12.16
C THR A 183 -9.07 -5.47 -13.47
N LEU A 184 -10.41 -5.45 -13.50
CA LEU A 184 -11.17 -5.02 -14.69
C LEU A 184 -10.94 -3.55 -15.05
N GLU A 185 -10.53 -2.73 -14.05
CA GLU A 185 -10.28 -1.29 -14.23
C GLU A 185 -8.81 -0.99 -14.62
N LYS A 186 -7.91 -1.95 -14.52
CA LYS A 186 -6.48 -1.86 -14.88
C LYS A 186 -6.16 -2.74 -16.07
#